data_04951f2c30198f56a5b489758655fd1c
#
_entry.id   04951f2c30198f56a5b489758655fd1c
#
_cell.length_a   1.000
_cell.length_b   1.000
_cell.length_c   1.000
_cell.angle_alpha   90.00
_cell.angle_beta   90.00
_cell.angle_gamma   90.00
#
_symmetry.space_group_name_H-M   'P 1'
#
loop_
_entity.id
_entity.type
_entity.pdbx_description
1 polymer ?
#
loop_
_entity_poly.entity_id
_entity_poly.type
_entity_poly.pdbx_seq_one_letter_code
_entity_poly.pdbx_strand_id
1 'polypeptide(L)'
;DTRTSSLATLQGNSAATVIATAGTPVLIAGVWVAGASSQMTATTGGRITYNGSKGITATIAGQVSVEPVSGSTVNLFVQLALNGTVVATSKVTGSATSGKKTSMTLSYAQALVATDYVELYVSNVDSTVNLLVSSAILRAS
;
A
#
# COMPACT_ATOMS: atom_id res chain seq x y z
N ASP A 1 0.43 26.43 -9.99
CA ASP A 1 0.46 25.09 -10.57
C ASP A 1 -0.70 24.26 -10.03
N THR A 2 -1.46 23.67 -10.93
CA THR A 2 -2.64 22.87 -10.60
C THR A 2 -2.36 21.37 -10.59
N ARG A 3 -1.14 20.95 -10.89
CA ARG A 3 -0.78 19.53 -10.87
C ARG A 3 -0.83 18.97 -9.46
N THR A 4 -1.29 17.73 -9.36
CA THR A 4 -1.30 16.99 -8.10
C THR A 4 -0.33 15.83 -8.19
N SER A 5 0.47 15.65 -7.16
CA SER A 5 1.37 14.50 -7.06
C SER A 5 1.82 14.30 -5.63
N SER A 6 2.14 13.07 -5.29
CA SER A 6 2.78 12.74 -4.01
C SER A 6 3.49 11.40 -4.10
N LEU A 7 4.42 11.20 -3.19
CA LEU A 7 5.24 10.00 -3.10
C LEU A 7 5.51 9.67 -1.65
N ALA A 8 5.32 8.42 -1.28
CA ALA A 8 5.76 7.87 -0.01
C ALA A 8 6.55 6.59 -0.27
N THR A 9 7.68 6.42 0.41
CA THR A 9 8.54 5.26 0.25
C THR A 9 8.80 4.56 1.58
N LEU A 10 8.85 3.23 1.54
CA LEU A 10 9.20 2.39 2.67
C LEU A 10 10.43 1.59 2.26
N GLN A 11 11.56 1.80 2.93
CA GLN A 11 12.84 1.16 2.59
C GLN A 11 13.46 0.54 3.84
N GLY A 12 14.12 -0.60 3.67
CA GLY A 12 14.85 -1.26 4.75
C GLY A 12 13.95 -1.60 5.93
N ASN A 13 12.68 -1.89 5.69
CA ASN A 13 11.72 -2.14 6.76
C ASN A 13 11.93 -3.51 7.39
N SER A 14 11.97 -3.56 8.72
CA SER A 14 12.04 -4.80 9.49
C SER A 14 10.81 -5.04 10.36
N ALA A 15 9.83 -4.15 10.31
CA ALA A 15 8.58 -4.30 11.05
C ALA A 15 7.62 -5.19 10.27
N ALA A 16 7.26 -6.33 10.85
CA ALA A 16 6.29 -7.23 10.21
C ALA A 16 4.87 -6.66 10.29
N THR A 17 4.11 -6.88 9.22
CA THR A 17 2.68 -6.58 9.21
C THR A 17 1.95 -7.75 9.83
N VAL A 18 1.19 -7.49 10.90
CA VAL A 18 0.49 -8.54 11.68
C VAL A 18 -0.78 -8.94 10.94
N ILE A 19 -0.89 -10.23 10.64
CA ILE A 19 -2.07 -10.82 10.01
C ILE A 19 -2.92 -11.48 11.09
N ALA A 20 -3.95 -10.79 11.56
CA ALA A 20 -4.83 -11.32 12.60
C ALA A 20 -5.81 -12.37 12.06
N THR A 21 -6.24 -12.21 10.81
CA THR A 21 -7.21 -13.12 10.16
C THR A 21 -6.77 -13.36 8.72
N ALA A 22 -6.68 -14.63 8.33
CA ALA A 22 -6.34 -14.98 6.96
C ALA A 22 -7.38 -14.39 5.99
N GLY A 23 -6.90 -13.78 4.90
CA GLY A 23 -7.75 -13.19 3.88
C GLY A 23 -8.26 -11.79 4.19
N THR A 24 -8.03 -11.26 5.39
CA THR A 24 -8.44 -9.90 5.76
C THR A 24 -7.28 -8.93 5.52
N PRO A 25 -7.44 -7.94 4.64
CA PRO A 25 -6.37 -6.97 4.36
C PRO A 25 -6.11 -6.07 5.55
N VAL A 26 -4.83 -5.74 5.76
CA VAL A 26 -4.38 -4.86 6.83
C VAL A 26 -3.38 -3.84 6.27
N LEU A 27 -3.29 -2.70 6.93
CA LEU A 27 -2.33 -1.65 6.58
C LEU A 27 -0.89 -2.17 6.72
N ILE A 28 -0.05 -1.87 5.74
CA ILE A 28 1.37 -2.24 5.78
C ILE A 28 2.05 -1.54 6.96
N ALA A 29 2.72 -2.32 7.81
CA ALA A 29 3.47 -1.80 8.96
C ALA A 29 4.83 -1.26 8.53
N GLY A 30 5.25 -0.18 9.16
CA GLY A 30 6.57 0.40 8.93
C GLY A 30 6.50 1.93 8.95
N VAL A 31 7.68 2.55 8.92
CA VAL A 31 7.81 4.01 8.88
C VAL A 31 8.20 4.42 7.47
N TRP A 32 7.29 5.13 6.81
CA TRP A 32 7.47 5.61 5.46
C TRP A 32 8.15 6.98 5.44
N VAL A 33 8.77 7.30 4.33
CA VAL A 33 9.38 8.61 4.08
C VAL A 33 8.56 9.33 3.04
N ALA A 34 8.09 10.54 3.38
CA ALA A 34 7.37 11.39 2.44
C ALA A 34 8.33 11.97 1.42
N GLY A 35 7.96 11.85 0.15
CA GLY A 35 8.68 12.47 -0.96
C GLY A 35 8.08 13.81 -1.36
N ALA A 36 8.45 14.30 -2.54
CA ALA A 36 7.92 15.53 -3.09
C ALA A 36 6.41 15.43 -3.32
N SER A 37 5.68 16.48 -2.98
CA SER A 37 4.22 16.50 -3.07
C SER A 37 3.74 17.86 -3.58
N SER A 38 2.61 17.86 -4.32
CA SER A 38 1.90 19.04 -4.77
C SER A 38 0.39 18.78 -4.64
N GLN A 39 -0.29 19.57 -3.85
CA GLN A 39 -1.72 19.44 -3.52
C GLN A 39 -2.08 18.12 -2.83
N MET A 40 -1.09 17.42 -2.33
CA MET A 40 -1.23 16.19 -1.56
C MET A 40 -0.22 16.20 -0.43
N THR A 41 -0.45 15.39 0.60
CA THR A 41 0.48 15.25 1.73
C THR A 41 0.72 13.77 1.98
N ALA A 42 1.98 13.35 1.93
CA ALA A 42 2.38 12.01 2.33
C ALA A 42 2.83 12.01 3.79
N THR A 43 2.53 10.94 4.52
CA THR A 43 2.88 10.82 5.94
C THR A 43 3.76 9.60 6.19
N THR A 44 4.35 9.54 7.39
CA THR A 44 5.22 8.43 7.80
C THR A 44 4.46 7.11 7.99
N GLY A 45 3.13 7.14 7.98
CA GLY A 45 2.30 5.93 8.01
C GLY A 45 1.99 5.37 6.61
N GLY A 46 2.52 5.96 5.54
CA GLY A 46 2.24 5.51 4.17
C GLY A 46 0.92 6.02 3.61
N ARG A 47 0.38 7.06 4.19
CA ARG A 47 -0.88 7.68 3.77
C ARG A 47 -0.60 8.88 2.88
N ILE A 48 -1.30 8.97 1.75
CA ILE A 48 -1.31 10.14 0.89
C ILE A 48 -2.69 10.76 0.95
N THR A 49 -2.76 12.00 1.41
CA THR A 49 -4.02 12.76 1.57
C THR A 49 -4.12 13.81 0.47
N TYR A 50 -5.27 13.89 -0.19
CA TYR A 50 -5.56 14.93 -1.19
C TYR A 50 -6.01 16.21 -0.50
N ASN A 51 -5.34 17.32 -0.79
CA ASN A 51 -5.59 18.63 -0.17
C ASN A 51 -6.28 19.62 -1.11
N GLY A 52 -6.55 19.24 -2.34
CA GLY A 52 -7.21 20.13 -3.30
C GLY A 52 -8.68 20.34 -2.98
N SER A 53 -9.26 21.39 -3.55
CA SER A 53 -10.66 21.73 -3.32
C SER A 53 -11.62 21.12 -4.35
N LYS A 54 -11.11 20.69 -5.50
CA LYS A 54 -11.92 20.11 -6.57
C LYS A 54 -11.74 18.61 -6.62
N GLY A 55 -12.82 17.88 -6.91
CA GLY A 55 -12.71 16.45 -7.16
C GLY A 55 -11.81 16.15 -8.37
N ILE A 56 -10.98 15.16 -8.25
CA ILE A 56 -10.08 14.70 -9.31
C ILE A 56 -10.15 13.19 -9.45
N THR A 57 -9.61 12.69 -10.56
CA THR A 57 -9.28 11.27 -10.68
C THR A 57 -7.76 11.15 -10.72
N ALA A 58 -7.20 10.56 -9.69
CA ALA A 58 -5.75 10.37 -9.57
C ALA A 58 -5.35 8.96 -10.00
N THR A 59 -4.18 8.84 -10.60
CA THR A 59 -3.56 7.53 -10.83
C THR A 59 -2.75 7.17 -9.60
N ILE A 60 -3.12 6.09 -8.96
CA ILE A 60 -2.44 5.57 -7.78
C ILE A 60 -1.59 4.39 -8.21
N ALA A 61 -0.29 4.49 -8.00
CA ALA A 61 0.66 3.41 -8.30
C ALA A 61 1.27 2.92 -7.00
N GLY A 62 1.19 1.62 -6.76
CA GLY A 62 1.77 0.98 -5.59
C GLY A 62 2.70 -0.14 -6.00
N GLN A 63 3.81 -0.28 -5.28
CA GLN A 63 4.77 -1.38 -5.47
C GLN A 63 5.23 -1.85 -4.11
N VAL A 64 5.27 -3.17 -3.92
CA VAL A 64 5.71 -3.78 -2.67
C VAL A 64 6.67 -4.92 -2.96
N SER A 65 7.64 -5.13 -2.05
CA SER A 65 8.43 -6.34 -1.96
C SER A 65 8.06 -7.03 -0.66
N VAL A 66 7.48 -8.21 -0.72
CA VAL A 66 6.83 -8.85 0.43
C VAL A 66 7.17 -10.32 0.50
N GLU A 67 7.29 -10.83 1.73
CA GLU A 67 7.46 -12.25 2.02
C GLU A 67 6.77 -12.60 3.34
N PRO A 68 6.35 -13.87 3.54
CA PRO A 68 5.95 -14.30 4.88
C PRO A 68 7.17 -14.37 5.78
N VAL A 69 6.98 -14.07 7.07
CA VAL A 69 8.11 -14.05 8.03
C VAL A 69 8.63 -15.46 8.34
N SER A 70 7.87 -16.48 8.05
CA SER A 70 8.26 -17.88 8.27
C SER A 70 7.44 -18.83 7.41
N GLY A 71 7.89 -20.08 7.31
CA GLY A 71 7.11 -21.13 6.69
C GLY A 71 7.27 -21.23 5.18
N SER A 72 6.33 -21.93 4.56
CA SER A 72 6.32 -22.22 3.14
C SER A 72 5.63 -21.13 2.34
N THR A 73 5.40 -21.39 1.05
CA THR A 73 4.74 -20.45 0.14
C THR A 73 3.31 -20.14 0.60
N VAL A 74 2.97 -18.86 0.61
CA VAL A 74 1.61 -18.39 0.86
C VAL A 74 1.11 -17.57 -0.32
N ASN A 75 -0.19 -17.64 -0.57
CA ASN A 75 -0.86 -16.74 -1.49
C ASN A 75 -1.17 -15.44 -0.75
N LEU A 76 -0.97 -14.32 -1.43
CA LEU A 76 -1.19 -13.01 -0.82
C LEU A 76 -1.69 -12.02 -1.85
N PHE A 77 -2.16 -10.86 -1.39
CA PHE A 77 -2.56 -9.79 -2.29
C PHE A 77 -2.27 -8.43 -1.69
N VAL A 78 -2.18 -7.43 -2.56
CA VAL A 78 -2.09 -6.02 -2.20
C VAL A 78 -3.34 -5.32 -2.73
N GLN A 79 -3.85 -4.36 -1.99
CA GLN A 79 -5.00 -3.56 -2.36
C GLN A 79 -4.78 -2.09 -2.00
N LEU A 80 -5.43 -1.23 -2.78
CA LEU A 80 -5.58 0.17 -2.41
C LEU A 80 -6.70 0.30 -1.39
N ALA A 81 -6.52 1.14 -0.38
CA ALA A 81 -7.58 1.54 0.54
C ALA A 81 -7.85 3.02 0.40
N LEU A 82 -9.11 3.39 0.36
CA LEU A 82 -9.59 4.77 0.33
C LEU A 82 -10.30 5.06 1.64
N ASN A 83 -9.78 6.03 2.40
CA ASN A 83 -10.34 6.42 3.70
C ASN A 83 -10.48 5.23 4.66
N GLY A 84 -9.50 4.32 4.63
CA GLY A 84 -9.48 3.13 5.49
C GLY A 84 -10.31 1.95 5.01
N THR A 85 -10.99 2.06 3.86
CA THR A 85 -11.79 0.98 3.27
C THR A 85 -11.13 0.49 2.00
N VAL A 86 -10.85 -0.81 1.92
CA VAL A 86 -10.22 -1.38 0.72
C VAL A 86 -11.09 -1.24 -0.51
N VAL A 87 -10.47 -0.93 -1.63
CA VAL A 87 -11.13 -0.86 -2.93
C VAL A 87 -11.04 -2.25 -3.56
N ALA A 88 -12.15 -2.95 -3.62
CA ALA A 88 -12.17 -4.36 -4.01
C ALA A 88 -11.56 -4.62 -5.40
N THR A 89 -11.80 -3.71 -6.34
CA THR A 89 -11.33 -3.85 -7.72
C THR A 89 -9.85 -3.51 -7.91
N SER A 90 -9.16 -3.05 -6.86
CA SER A 90 -7.72 -2.73 -6.91
C SER A 90 -6.82 -3.92 -6.57
N LYS A 91 -7.38 -5.07 -6.25
CA LYS A 91 -6.62 -6.24 -5.76
C LYS A 91 -5.65 -6.78 -6.80
N VAL A 92 -4.40 -6.98 -6.39
CA VAL A 92 -3.37 -7.67 -7.16
C VAL A 92 -2.88 -8.85 -6.33
N THR A 93 -2.97 -10.04 -6.89
CA THR A 93 -2.62 -11.29 -6.20
C THR A 93 -1.22 -11.76 -6.56
N GLY A 94 -0.61 -12.51 -5.66
CA GLY A 94 0.70 -13.10 -5.88
C GLY A 94 0.97 -14.18 -4.84
N SER A 95 2.19 -14.69 -4.85
CA SER A 95 2.64 -15.66 -3.85
C SER A 95 4.09 -15.41 -3.48
N ALA A 96 4.46 -15.74 -2.26
CA ALA A 96 5.82 -15.59 -1.76
C ALA A 96 6.16 -16.69 -0.75
N THR A 97 7.45 -16.96 -0.61
CA THR A 97 7.98 -17.91 0.35
C THR A 97 8.93 -17.19 1.29
N SER A 98 9.00 -17.60 2.55
CA SER A 98 9.99 -17.03 3.49
C SER A 98 11.40 -17.15 2.92
N GLY A 99 12.13 -16.03 2.91
CA GLY A 99 13.45 -15.93 2.29
C GLY A 99 13.43 -15.64 0.80
N LYS A 100 12.26 -15.61 0.16
CA LYS A 100 12.11 -15.32 -1.28
C LYS A 100 10.99 -14.32 -1.48
N LYS A 101 11.35 -13.03 -1.43
CA LYS A 101 10.39 -11.94 -1.63
C LYS A 101 9.77 -11.99 -3.01
N THR A 102 8.51 -11.58 -3.10
CA THR A 102 7.87 -11.30 -4.37
C THR A 102 7.64 -9.79 -4.51
N SER A 103 7.76 -9.30 -5.74
CA SER A 103 7.41 -7.92 -6.07
C SER A 103 6.04 -7.89 -6.70
N MET A 104 5.19 -6.99 -6.21
CA MET A 104 3.83 -6.81 -6.72
C MET A 104 3.60 -5.34 -7.00
N THR A 105 2.97 -5.07 -8.13
CA THR A 105 2.64 -3.69 -8.54
C THR A 105 1.14 -3.54 -8.70
N LEU A 106 0.65 -2.37 -8.28
CA LEU A 106 -0.74 -1.99 -8.38
C LEU A 106 -0.83 -0.64 -9.08
N SER A 107 -1.75 -0.51 -10.02
CA SER A 107 -2.05 0.76 -10.66
C SER A 107 -3.56 0.91 -10.76
N TYR A 108 -4.07 2.01 -10.24
CA TYR A 108 -5.52 2.18 -10.13
C TYR A 108 -5.89 3.66 -10.26
N ALA A 109 -6.94 3.93 -11.03
CA ALA A 109 -7.49 5.27 -11.14
C ALA A 109 -8.55 5.46 -10.06
N GLN A 110 -8.32 6.40 -9.14
CA GLN A 110 -9.18 6.62 -7.98
C GLN A 110 -9.70 8.05 -7.97
N ALA A 111 -11.01 8.19 -7.87
CA ALA A 111 -11.63 9.50 -7.67
C ALA A 111 -11.34 9.97 -6.24
N LEU A 112 -10.90 11.20 -6.10
CA LEU A 112 -10.59 11.83 -4.81
C LEU A 112 -11.29 13.16 -4.70
N VAL A 113 -11.84 13.43 -3.52
CA VAL A 113 -12.33 14.75 -3.13
C VAL A 113 -11.50 15.25 -1.94
N ALA A 114 -11.68 16.51 -1.58
CA ALA A 114 -10.89 17.12 -0.49
C ALA A 114 -10.87 16.24 0.75
N THR A 115 -9.68 16.07 1.33
CA THR A 115 -9.40 15.26 2.54
C THR A 115 -9.39 13.76 2.37
N ASP A 116 -9.74 13.22 1.20
CA ASP A 116 -9.60 11.78 0.94
C ASP A 116 -8.15 11.36 1.02
N TYR A 117 -7.92 10.16 1.56
CA TYR A 117 -6.57 9.61 1.60
C TYR A 117 -6.53 8.17 1.12
N VAL A 118 -5.36 7.78 0.61
CA VAL A 118 -5.11 6.43 0.11
C VAL A 118 -3.94 5.80 0.87
N GLU A 119 -4.00 4.48 1.00
CA GLU A 119 -3.00 3.66 1.66
C GLU A 119 -2.89 2.31 0.96
N LEU A 120 -1.79 1.59 1.17
CA LEU A 120 -1.64 0.22 0.68
C LEU A 120 -1.91 -0.79 1.79
N TYR A 121 -2.75 -1.77 1.49
CA TYR A 121 -3.07 -2.89 2.37
C TYR A 121 -2.58 -4.19 1.76
N VAL A 122 -2.21 -5.14 2.61
CA VAL A 122 -1.79 -6.48 2.20
C VAL A 122 -2.55 -7.53 2.99
N SER A 123 -2.63 -8.74 2.45
CA SER A 123 -3.25 -9.87 3.14
C SER A 123 -2.53 -11.16 2.81
N ASN A 124 -2.44 -12.04 3.80
CA ASN A 124 -2.08 -13.44 3.63
C ASN A 124 -3.39 -14.24 3.51
N VAL A 125 -3.61 -14.84 2.38
CA VAL A 125 -4.87 -15.55 2.09
C VAL A 125 -4.93 -16.91 2.79
N ASP A 126 -3.77 -17.53 3.00
CA ASP A 126 -3.69 -18.94 3.40
C ASP A 126 -3.59 -19.13 4.91
N SER A 127 -3.06 -18.15 5.65
CA SER A 127 -2.77 -18.33 7.07
C SER A 127 -2.67 -17.00 7.80
N THR A 128 -2.37 -17.06 9.10
CA THR A 128 -2.12 -15.89 9.93
C THR A 128 -0.63 -15.62 10.12
N VAL A 129 0.23 -16.23 9.32
CA VAL A 129 1.67 -15.89 9.32
C VAL A 129 1.82 -14.44 8.90
N ASN A 130 2.57 -13.67 9.69
CA ASN A 130 2.79 -12.25 9.41
C ASN A 130 3.57 -12.08 8.12
N LEU A 131 3.37 -10.93 7.48
CA LEU A 131 4.06 -10.56 6.24
C LEU A 131 5.10 -9.48 6.52
N LEU A 132 6.26 -9.60 5.91
CA LEU A 132 7.26 -8.53 5.94
C LEU A 132 7.27 -7.84 4.59
N VAL A 133 6.84 -6.59 4.57
CA VAL A 133 6.99 -5.71 3.41
C VAL A 133 8.28 -4.95 3.62
N SER A 134 9.37 -5.44 3.03
CA SER A 134 10.70 -4.86 3.26
C SER A 134 10.89 -3.53 2.54
N SER A 135 10.19 -3.33 1.44
CA SER A 135 10.17 -2.05 0.72
C SER A 135 8.85 -1.86 0.01
N ALA A 136 8.45 -0.60 -0.15
CA ALA A 136 7.25 -0.24 -0.88
C ALA A 136 7.34 1.18 -1.40
N ILE A 137 6.58 1.46 -2.44
CA ILE A 137 6.41 2.80 -2.99
C ILE A 137 4.92 3.02 -3.21
N LEU A 138 4.41 4.15 -2.76
CA LEU A 138 3.05 4.60 -3.05
C LEU A 138 3.15 5.97 -3.71
N ARG A 139 2.57 6.09 -4.89
CA ARG A 139 2.57 7.32 -5.68
C ARG A 139 1.17 7.66 -6.12
N ALA A 140 0.84 8.93 -6.10
CA ALA A 140 -0.38 9.48 -6.64
C ALA A 140 -0.07 10.62 -7.61
N SER A 141 -0.77 10.66 -8.72
CA SER A 141 -0.59 11.74 -9.70
C SER A 141 -1.82 11.99 -10.56
#